data_6785be918ea7ef7cdd3a462c04e2efab
#
_entry.id   6785be918ea7ef7cdd3a462c04e2efab
#
_cell.length_a   1.000
_cell.length_b   1.000
_cell.length_c   1.000
_cell.angle_alpha   90.00
_cell.angle_beta   90.00
_cell.angle_gamma   90.00
#
_symmetry.space_group_name_H-M   'P 1'
#
loop_
_entity.id
_entity.type
_entity.pdbx_description
1 polymer ?
#
loop_
_entity_poly.entity_id
_entity_poly.type
_entity_poly.pdbx_seq_one_letter_code
_entity_poly.pdbx_strand_id
1 'polypeptide(L)'
;MRHYPVMLNEVIENLSLKENSIVIDATLGAAGHSSFILKQIKKGFLIAFDQDKDEIDKSIETLSQIGNNFSVINSNFAEMKDKVKELGYEKVDAILFDLGTSSMQMDDITRGFNYHEEAILDMRMDRRTKLTAKDIVNTYSKEELLRILKEYSDEKFRLPIVNNILKYREKKEIETTIELAEIIKS
;
A
#
# COMPACT_ATOMS: atom_id res chain seq x y z
N MET A 1 17.60 -8.63 -2.90
CA MET A 1 17.64 -8.99 -1.46
C MET A 1 16.25 -9.49 -1.07
N ARG A 2 16.08 -10.63 -0.37
CA ARG A 2 14.74 -11.03 0.10
C ARG A 2 14.30 -10.04 1.18
N HIS A 3 13.23 -9.31 0.93
CA HIS A 3 12.64 -8.41 1.93
C HIS A 3 12.10 -9.25 3.09
N TYR A 4 12.54 -8.96 4.31
CA TYR A 4 12.03 -9.61 5.52
C TYR A 4 10.86 -8.78 6.06
N PRO A 5 9.69 -9.39 6.33
CA PRO A 5 8.53 -8.65 6.83
C PRO A 5 8.84 -7.96 8.15
N VAL A 6 8.33 -6.75 8.32
CA VAL A 6 8.52 -5.97 9.54
C VAL A 6 7.90 -6.68 10.74
N MET A 7 8.62 -6.75 11.87
CA MET A 7 8.14 -7.33 13.14
C MET A 7 7.49 -8.71 12.97
N LEU A 8 8.02 -9.55 12.05
CA LEU A 8 7.37 -10.80 11.67
C LEU A 8 7.05 -11.71 12.87
N ASN A 9 8.02 -11.90 13.77
CA ASN A 9 7.83 -12.79 14.92
C ASN A 9 6.77 -12.25 15.87
N GLU A 10 6.83 -10.96 16.17
CA GLU A 10 5.88 -10.26 17.04
C GLU A 10 4.45 -10.30 16.45
N VAL A 11 4.34 -10.10 15.14
CA VAL A 11 3.04 -10.18 14.44
C VAL A 11 2.48 -11.59 14.55
N ILE A 12 3.25 -12.60 14.22
CA ILE A 12 2.79 -13.99 14.23
C ILE A 12 2.43 -14.46 15.66
N GLU A 13 3.21 -14.09 16.67
CA GLU A 13 2.91 -14.39 18.07
C GLU A 13 1.62 -13.72 18.55
N ASN A 14 1.44 -12.43 18.24
CA ASN A 14 0.27 -11.66 18.68
C ASN A 14 -1.03 -12.03 17.96
N LEU A 15 -0.95 -12.53 16.73
CA LEU A 15 -2.13 -13.05 16.03
C LEU A 15 -2.73 -14.28 16.72
N SER A 16 -1.96 -14.99 17.56
CA SER A 16 -2.41 -16.15 18.36
C SER A 16 -3.13 -17.23 17.53
N LEU A 17 -2.57 -17.56 16.37
CA LEU A 17 -3.21 -18.40 15.37
C LEU A 17 -3.32 -19.88 15.83
N LYS A 18 -4.44 -20.49 15.46
CA LYS A 18 -4.68 -21.93 15.56
C LYS A 18 -4.66 -22.54 14.15
N GLU A 19 -4.47 -23.87 14.06
CA GLU A 19 -4.45 -24.56 12.77
C GLU A 19 -5.71 -24.33 11.91
N ASN A 20 -6.86 -24.07 12.53
CA ASN A 20 -8.14 -23.86 11.89
C ASN A 20 -8.58 -22.39 11.83
N SER A 21 -7.71 -21.43 12.15
CA SER A 21 -8.04 -20.02 12.13
C SER A 21 -8.37 -19.51 10.73
N ILE A 22 -9.37 -18.64 10.66
CA ILE A 22 -9.69 -17.84 9.48
C ILE A 22 -9.03 -16.48 9.65
N VAL A 23 -8.13 -16.13 8.77
CA VAL A 23 -7.27 -14.94 8.92
C VAL A 23 -7.41 -14.03 7.72
N ILE A 24 -7.46 -12.73 7.95
CA ILE A 24 -7.36 -11.72 6.90
C ILE A 24 -5.98 -11.07 6.96
N ASP A 25 -5.31 -11.02 5.82
CA ASP A 25 -4.21 -10.09 5.57
C ASP A 25 -4.74 -8.97 4.68
N ALA A 26 -4.93 -7.80 5.25
CA ALA A 26 -5.54 -6.65 4.56
C ALA A 26 -4.56 -5.92 3.63
N THR A 27 -3.29 -6.30 3.65
CA THR A 27 -2.16 -5.65 2.96
C THR A 27 -1.15 -6.69 2.51
N LEU A 28 -1.56 -7.54 1.55
CA LEU A 28 -0.79 -8.71 1.09
C LEU A 28 0.65 -8.38 0.70
N GLY A 29 0.85 -7.29 -0.07
CA GLY A 29 2.13 -6.92 -0.64
C GLY A 29 2.85 -8.11 -1.28
N ALA A 30 4.12 -8.30 -0.97
CA ALA A 30 4.93 -9.43 -1.45
C ALA A 30 4.64 -10.77 -0.74
N ALA A 31 3.52 -10.92 -0.04
CA ALA A 31 3.09 -12.09 0.72
C ALA A 31 4.04 -12.50 1.87
N GLY A 32 4.80 -11.58 2.42
CA GLY A 32 5.74 -11.88 3.50
C GLY A 32 5.06 -12.47 4.72
N HIS A 33 4.20 -11.69 5.40
CA HIS A 33 3.41 -12.14 6.55
C HIS A 33 2.46 -13.28 6.17
N SER A 34 1.72 -13.14 5.07
CA SER A 34 0.80 -14.16 4.55
C SER A 34 1.44 -15.54 4.41
N SER A 35 2.70 -15.61 3.97
CA SER A 35 3.44 -16.88 3.86
C SER A 35 3.64 -17.59 5.20
N PHE A 36 3.89 -16.84 6.26
CA PHE A 36 4.05 -17.41 7.61
C PHE A 36 2.70 -17.75 8.24
N ILE A 37 1.68 -16.93 8.03
CA ILE A 37 0.32 -17.21 8.46
C ILE A 37 -0.16 -18.53 7.83
N LEU A 38 -0.04 -18.68 6.50
CA LEU A 38 -0.52 -19.86 5.77
C LEU A 38 0.14 -21.16 6.25
N LYS A 39 1.41 -21.13 6.63
CA LYS A 39 2.12 -22.28 7.21
C LYS A 39 1.54 -22.74 8.56
N GLN A 40 0.94 -21.83 9.32
CA GLN A 40 0.36 -22.13 10.63
C GLN A 40 -1.09 -22.62 10.54
N ILE A 41 -1.88 -22.02 9.68
CA ILE A 41 -3.33 -22.30 9.57
C ILE A 41 -3.66 -23.44 8.59
N LYS A 42 -3.04 -24.61 8.76
CA LYS A 42 -3.13 -25.75 7.82
C LYS A 42 -4.56 -26.27 7.58
N LYS A 43 -5.47 -26.06 8.52
CA LYS A 43 -6.89 -26.45 8.49
C LYS A 43 -7.82 -25.23 8.42
N GLY A 44 -7.25 -24.04 8.46
CA GLY A 44 -7.94 -22.76 8.37
C GLY A 44 -7.93 -22.20 6.96
N PHE A 45 -8.14 -20.89 6.84
CA PHE A 45 -8.18 -20.22 5.55
C PHE A 45 -7.59 -18.79 5.64
N LEU A 46 -6.80 -18.40 4.65
CA LEU A 46 -6.25 -17.06 4.51
C LEU A 46 -7.04 -16.29 3.45
N ILE A 47 -7.51 -15.10 3.81
CA ILE A 47 -8.14 -14.16 2.87
C ILE A 47 -7.21 -12.95 2.78
N ALA A 48 -6.55 -12.77 1.66
CA ALA A 48 -5.58 -11.69 1.48
C ALA A 48 -6.13 -10.62 0.53
N PHE A 49 -5.89 -9.36 0.87
CA PHE A 49 -6.29 -8.21 0.06
C PHE A 49 -5.08 -7.43 -0.40
N ASP A 50 -5.12 -7.00 -1.63
CA ASP A 50 -4.27 -5.92 -2.13
C ASP A 50 -4.99 -5.16 -3.23
N GLN A 51 -4.76 -3.86 -3.31
CA GLN A 51 -5.27 -3.03 -4.40
C GLN A 51 -4.30 -2.98 -5.59
N ASP A 52 -3.05 -3.38 -5.38
CA ASP A 52 -2.01 -3.42 -6.40
C ASP A 52 -1.97 -4.78 -7.09
N LYS A 53 -2.41 -4.82 -8.35
CA LYS A 53 -2.45 -6.06 -9.12
C LYS A 53 -1.05 -6.64 -9.39
N ASP A 54 -0.03 -5.79 -9.54
CA ASP A 54 1.34 -6.24 -9.82
C ASP A 54 1.94 -6.99 -8.61
N GLU A 55 1.54 -6.62 -7.39
CA GLU A 55 1.88 -7.35 -6.16
C GLU A 55 1.16 -8.71 -6.09
N ILE A 56 -0.14 -8.71 -6.39
CA ILE A 56 -1.00 -9.90 -6.30
C ILE A 56 -0.47 -11.05 -7.15
N ASP A 57 -0.16 -10.80 -8.42
CA ASP A 57 0.21 -11.84 -9.38
C ASP A 57 1.46 -12.61 -8.90
N LYS A 58 2.46 -11.91 -8.34
CA LYS A 58 3.66 -12.53 -7.77
C LYS A 58 3.40 -13.23 -6.43
N SER A 59 2.52 -12.67 -5.63
CA SER A 59 2.20 -13.21 -4.30
C SER A 59 1.39 -14.48 -4.36
N ILE A 60 0.50 -14.64 -5.34
CA ILE A 60 -0.22 -15.89 -5.61
C ILE A 60 0.77 -17.04 -5.89
N GLU A 61 1.80 -16.81 -6.71
CA GLU A 61 2.82 -17.83 -6.98
C GLU A 61 3.55 -18.26 -5.70
N THR A 62 3.92 -17.30 -4.85
CA THR A 62 4.57 -17.56 -3.56
C THR A 62 3.68 -18.37 -2.62
N LEU A 63 2.43 -17.98 -2.46
CA LEU A 63 1.48 -18.66 -1.58
C LEU A 63 1.13 -20.07 -2.08
N SER A 64 0.98 -20.26 -3.39
CA SER A 64 0.66 -21.55 -4.00
C SER A 64 1.73 -22.62 -3.77
N GLN A 65 2.98 -22.22 -3.49
CA GLN A 65 4.05 -23.14 -3.10
C GLN A 65 3.93 -23.62 -1.65
N ILE A 66 3.11 -22.95 -0.83
CA ILE A 66 2.95 -23.24 0.61
C ILE A 66 1.66 -24.02 0.86
N GLY A 67 0.57 -23.66 0.20
CA GLY A 67 -0.73 -24.28 0.41
C GLY A 67 -1.77 -23.80 -0.63
N ASN A 68 -2.98 -24.33 -0.51
CA ASN A 68 -4.11 -23.98 -1.38
C ASN A 68 -5.32 -23.42 -0.60
N ASN A 69 -5.17 -23.27 0.71
CA ASN A 69 -6.23 -22.78 1.60
C ASN A 69 -6.16 -21.26 1.75
N PHE A 70 -6.15 -20.55 0.63
CA PHE A 70 -6.17 -19.09 0.59
C PHE A 70 -7.00 -18.56 -0.59
N SER A 71 -7.39 -17.30 -0.48
CA SER A 71 -7.95 -16.48 -1.56
C SER A 71 -7.29 -15.11 -1.55
N VAL A 72 -6.94 -14.62 -2.74
CA VAL A 72 -6.42 -13.25 -2.91
C VAL A 72 -7.45 -12.41 -3.65
N ILE A 73 -7.76 -11.25 -3.11
CA ILE A 73 -8.79 -10.34 -3.61
C ILE A 73 -8.14 -9.03 -4.03
N ASN A 74 -8.24 -8.68 -5.31
CA ASN A 74 -7.79 -7.39 -5.81
C ASN A 74 -8.82 -6.30 -5.49
N SER A 75 -8.77 -5.81 -4.27
CA SER A 75 -9.66 -4.78 -3.75
C SER A 75 -9.00 -3.99 -2.63
N ASN A 76 -9.51 -2.80 -2.38
CA ASN A 76 -9.16 -2.06 -1.18
C ASN A 76 -9.79 -2.75 0.05
N PHE A 77 -9.07 -2.80 1.15
CA PHE A 77 -9.56 -3.39 2.41
C PHE A 77 -10.81 -2.68 2.98
N ALA A 78 -11.14 -1.48 2.49
CA ALA A 78 -12.42 -0.83 2.82
C ALA A 78 -13.64 -1.70 2.43
N GLU A 79 -13.51 -2.56 1.41
CA GLU A 79 -14.54 -3.49 0.94
C GLU A 79 -14.49 -4.85 1.65
N MET A 80 -13.54 -5.04 2.59
CA MET A 80 -13.25 -6.32 3.25
C MET A 80 -14.51 -7.01 3.81
N LYS A 81 -15.38 -6.26 4.47
CA LYS A 81 -16.58 -6.81 5.10
C LYS A 81 -17.49 -7.54 4.11
N ASP A 82 -17.71 -6.95 2.95
CA ASP A 82 -18.61 -7.49 1.95
C ASP A 82 -17.93 -8.66 1.20
N LYS A 83 -16.65 -8.50 0.86
CA LYS A 83 -15.85 -9.53 0.19
C LYS A 83 -15.68 -10.82 1.02
N VAL A 84 -15.48 -10.68 2.32
CA VAL A 84 -15.39 -11.82 3.24
C VAL A 84 -16.72 -12.56 3.35
N LYS A 85 -17.85 -11.84 3.36
CA LYS A 85 -19.19 -12.45 3.31
C LYS A 85 -19.47 -13.16 2.00
N GLU A 86 -19.05 -12.62 0.86
CA GLU A 86 -19.16 -13.26 -0.45
C GLU A 86 -18.46 -14.62 -0.48
N LEU A 87 -17.35 -14.78 0.28
CA LEU A 87 -16.66 -16.07 0.47
C LEU A 87 -17.32 -17.01 1.48
N GLY A 88 -18.45 -16.60 2.10
CA GLY A 88 -19.19 -17.41 3.05
C GLY A 88 -18.73 -17.31 4.50
N TYR A 89 -17.86 -16.35 4.84
CA TYR A 89 -17.38 -16.14 6.21
C TYR A 89 -18.12 -14.98 6.88
N GLU A 90 -18.74 -15.26 8.02
CA GLU A 90 -19.37 -14.24 8.88
C GLU A 90 -18.43 -13.69 9.96
N LYS A 91 -17.42 -14.48 10.31
CA LYS A 91 -16.45 -14.17 11.36
C LYS A 91 -15.06 -14.61 10.94
N VAL A 92 -14.05 -13.91 11.44
CA VAL A 92 -12.64 -14.25 11.29
C VAL A 92 -11.95 -14.21 12.66
N ASP A 93 -10.86 -14.94 12.81
CA ASP A 93 -10.14 -15.04 14.08
C ASP A 93 -9.13 -13.91 14.24
N ALA A 94 -8.52 -13.46 13.13
CA ALA A 94 -7.52 -12.39 13.16
C ALA A 94 -7.54 -11.56 11.87
N ILE A 95 -7.11 -10.31 11.97
CA ILE A 95 -6.90 -9.40 10.84
C ILE A 95 -5.56 -8.72 11.02
N LEU A 96 -4.74 -8.76 9.98
CA LEU A 96 -3.47 -8.05 9.90
C LEU A 96 -3.59 -6.83 8.98
N PHE A 97 -3.04 -5.71 9.42
CA PHE A 97 -2.80 -4.51 8.62
C PHE A 97 -1.31 -4.14 8.74
N ASP A 98 -0.57 -4.22 7.65
CA ASP A 98 0.79 -3.70 7.50
C ASP A 98 0.75 -2.51 6.52
N LEU A 99 0.39 -1.33 7.07
CA LEU A 99 0.10 -0.15 6.27
C LEU A 99 1.38 0.53 5.79
N GLY A 100 1.49 0.72 4.50
CA GLY A 100 2.62 1.40 3.87
C GLY A 100 2.79 1.03 2.40
N THR A 101 3.88 1.50 1.80
CA THR A 101 4.31 1.07 0.47
C THR A 101 5.15 -0.20 0.57
N SER A 102 5.02 -1.09 -0.40
CA SER A 102 5.88 -2.28 -0.49
C SER A 102 7.27 -1.91 -1.02
N SER A 103 8.25 -2.79 -0.77
CA SER A 103 9.57 -2.64 -1.38
C SER A 103 9.51 -2.70 -2.91
N MET A 104 8.62 -3.51 -3.48
CA MET A 104 8.47 -3.58 -4.93
C MET A 104 7.96 -2.27 -5.52
N GLN A 105 7.01 -1.61 -4.84
CA GLN A 105 6.53 -0.28 -5.24
C GLN A 105 7.63 0.79 -5.13
N MET A 106 8.50 0.70 -4.12
CA MET A 106 9.62 1.62 -3.96
C MET A 106 10.75 1.36 -4.97
N ASP A 107 11.00 0.12 -5.34
CA ASP A 107 12.05 -0.28 -6.28
C ASP A 107 11.64 -0.05 -7.74
N ASP A 108 10.34 -0.06 -8.06
CA ASP A 108 9.82 0.22 -9.39
C ASP A 108 9.71 1.74 -9.62
N ILE A 109 10.72 2.30 -10.27
CA ILE A 109 10.78 3.74 -10.58
C ILE A 109 9.55 4.23 -11.35
N THR A 110 8.89 3.38 -12.15
CA THR A 110 7.70 3.78 -12.93
C THR A 110 6.47 4.07 -12.06
N ARG A 111 6.52 3.70 -10.77
CA ARG A 111 5.45 3.91 -9.80
C ARG A 111 5.47 5.29 -9.15
N GLY A 112 6.60 5.99 -9.21
CA GLY A 112 6.76 7.34 -8.67
C GLY A 112 6.77 7.45 -7.14
N PHE A 113 6.98 6.36 -6.41
CA PHE A 113 7.13 6.38 -4.94
C PHE A 113 8.55 6.74 -4.49
N ASN A 114 9.54 6.55 -5.37
CA ASN A 114 10.93 6.86 -5.10
C ASN A 114 11.30 8.25 -5.64
N TYR A 115 11.95 9.08 -4.83
CA TYR A 115 12.42 10.42 -5.21
C TYR A 115 13.94 10.50 -5.41
N HIS A 116 14.66 9.38 -5.38
CA HIS A 116 16.09 9.33 -5.67
C HIS A 116 16.38 9.20 -7.17
N GLU A 117 15.40 8.72 -7.93
CA GLU A 117 15.46 8.57 -9.37
C GLU A 117 14.31 9.34 -10.03
N GLU A 118 14.58 9.86 -11.26
CA GLU A 118 13.57 10.62 -11.98
C GLU A 118 12.49 9.72 -12.55
N ALA A 119 11.25 9.95 -12.12
CA ALA A 119 10.08 9.22 -12.56
C ALA A 119 8.88 10.15 -12.70
N ILE A 120 7.87 9.70 -13.44
CA ILE A 120 6.57 10.38 -13.47
C ILE A 120 5.97 10.39 -12.05
N LEU A 121 5.40 11.52 -11.65
CA LEU A 121 4.79 11.69 -10.34
C LEU A 121 3.40 11.03 -10.30
N ASP A 122 3.39 9.68 -10.28
CA ASP A 122 2.17 8.86 -10.26
C ASP A 122 1.67 8.59 -8.84
N MET A 123 2.40 7.77 -8.06
CA MET A 123 2.13 7.36 -6.68
C MET A 123 0.80 6.64 -6.44
N ARG A 124 0.13 6.11 -7.47
CA ARG A 124 -1.08 5.30 -7.29
C ARG A 124 -0.72 3.88 -6.87
N MET A 125 -1.25 3.41 -5.76
CA MET A 125 -1.20 1.99 -5.41
C MET A 125 -2.12 1.18 -6.32
N ASP A 126 -3.34 1.67 -6.54
CA ASP A 126 -4.30 1.10 -7.48
C ASP A 126 -4.28 1.87 -8.80
N ARG A 127 -3.68 1.30 -9.84
CA ARG A 127 -3.61 1.93 -11.18
C ARG A 127 -4.97 2.06 -11.88
N ARG A 128 -6.04 1.46 -11.35
CA ARG A 128 -7.42 1.66 -11.84
C ARG A 128 -7.98 3.01 -11.45
N THR A 129 -7.44 3.64 -10.41
CA THR A 129 -7.81 5.01 -10.03
C THR A 129 -7.26 6.01 -11.05
N LYS A 130 -7.96 7.12 -11.25
CA LYS A 130 -7.55 8.16 -12.22
C LYS A 130 -6.60 9.18 -11.60
N LEU A 131 -6.77 9.47 -10.32
CA LEU A 131 -6.08 10.55 -9.63
C LEU A 131 -4.63 10.15 -9.31
N THR A 132 -3.68 10.89 -9.87
CA THR A 132 -2.24 10.74 -9.63
C THR A 132 -1.71 11.81 -8.67
N ALA A 133 -0.50 11.61 -8.14
CA ALA A 133 0.16 12.66 -7.37
C ALA A 133 0.45 13.91 -8.23
N LYS A 134 0.73 13.73 -9.53
CA LYS A 134 0.86 14.82 -10.50
C LYS A 134 -0.41 15.67 -10.55
N ASP A 135 -1.58 15.04 -10.64
CA ASP A 135 -2.86 15.76 -10.65
C ASP A 135 -3.04 16.54 -9.35
N ILE A 136 -2.76 15.93 -8.21
CA ILE A 136 -2.90 16.56 -6.89
C ILE A 136 -2.06 17.83 -6.79
N VAL A 137 -0.75 17.76 -7.06
CA VAL A 137 0.13 18.92 -6.89
C VAL A 137 -0.15 20.03 -7.89
N ASN A 138 -0.66 19.70 -9.08
CA ASN A 138 -0.94 20.71 -10.13
C ASN A 138 -2.34 21.29 -10.07
N THR A 139 -3.34 20.59 -9.51
CA THR A 139 -4.74 21.03 -9.59
C THR A 139 -5.39 21.39 -8.26
N TYR A 140 -4.93 20.82 -7.14
CA TYR A 140 -5.55 21.06 -5.84
C TYR A 140 -5.35 22.52 -5.37
N SER A 141 -6.34 23.03 -4.62
CA SER A 141 -6.25 24.34 -3.98
C SER A 141 -5.18 24.39 -2.91
N LYS A 142 -4.82 25.60 -2.49
CA LYS A 142 -3.88 25.81 -1.38
C LYS A 142 -4.37 25.13 -0.10
N GLU A 143 -5.65 25.25 0.19
CA GLU A 143 -6.31 24.70 1.37
C GLU A 143 -6.26 23.18 1.38
N GLU A 144 -6.52 22.54 0.24
CA GLU A 144 -6.46 21.08 0.08
C GLU A 144 -5.04 20.55 0.25
N LEU A 145 -4.04 21.19 -0.36
CA LEU A 145 -2.65 20.81 -0.21
C LEU A 145 -2.17 20.97 1.25
N LEU A 146 -2.54 22.06 1.92
CA LEU A 146 -2.25 22.28 3.34
C LEU A 146 -2.90 21.22 4.22
N ARG A 147 -4.15 20.82 3.91
CA ARG A 147 -4.87 19.76 4.61
C ARG A 147 -4.16 18.42 4.47
N ILE A 148 -3.79 18.03 3.26
CA ILE A 148 -3.07 16.76 2.99
C ILE A 148 -1.77 16.68 3.80
N LEU A 149 -0.94 17.72 3.73
CA LEU A 149 0.33 17.74 4.45
C LEU A 149 0.15 17.79 5.98
N LYS A 150 -0.95 18.36 6.45
CA LYS A 150 -1.28 18.37 7.88
C LYS A 150 -1.81 17.02 8.37
N GLU A 151 -2.81 16.46 7.67
CA GLU A 151 -3.58 15.31 8.16
C GLU A 151 -2.88 13.98 7.90
N TYR A 152 -2.06 13.89 6.83
CA TYR A 152 -1.47 12.62 6.40
C TYR A 152 0.05 12.52 6.60
N SER A 153 0.74 13.63 6.92
CA SER A 153 2.19 13.59 7.14
C SER A 153 2.68 14.35 8.37
N ASP A 154 1.80 15.05 9.10
CA ASP A 154 2.17 15.93 10.22
C ASP A 154 3.27 16.96 9.86
N GLU A 155 3.38 17.35 8.57
CA GLU A 155 4.44 18.21 8.09
C GLU A 155 4.34 19.61 8.69
N LYS A 156 5.40 20.04 9.39
CA LYS A 156 5.47 21.34 10.08
C LYS A 156 5.69 22.50 9.11
N PHE A 157 6.47 22.26 8.05
CA PHE A 157 6.80 23.25 7.01
C PHE A 157 5.79 23.28 5.86
N ARG A 158 4.57 22.75 6.08
CA ARG A 158 3.54 22.64 5.05
C ARG A 158 3.23 23.96 4.34
N LEU A 159 3.26 25.09 5.04
CA LEU A 159 2.93 26.39 4.43
C LEU A 159 4.00 26.86 3.42
N PRO A 160 5.32 26.89 3.73
CA PRO A 160 6.33 27.16 2.72
C PRO A 160 6.31 26.13 1.58
N ILE A 161 6.18 24.84 1.85
CA ILE A 161 6.11 23.80 0.81
C ILE A 161 4.97 24.07 -0.16
N VAL A 162 3.75 24.29 0.34
CA VAL A 162 2.60 24.57 -0.52
C VAL A 162 2.78 25.86 -1.31
N ASN A 163 3.31 26.92 -0.69
CA ASN A 163 3.59 28.17 -1.43
C ASN A 163 4.61 27.96 -2.57
N ASN A 164 5.63 27.13 -2.36
CA ASN A 164 6.62 26.81 -3.39
C ASN A 164 5.98 25.99 -4.54
N ILE A 165 5.16 24.99 -4.22
CA ILE A 165 4.39 24.22 -5.21
C ILE A 165 3.52 25.14 -6.07
N LEU A 166 2.73 26.03 -5.43
CA LEU A 166 1.84 26.96 -6.14
C LEU A 166 2.64 27.90 -7.07
N LYS A 167 3.70 28.50 -6.56
CA LYS A 167 4.57 29.39 -7.32
C LYS A 167 5.25 28.72 -8.52
N TYR A 168 5.65 27.44 -8.35
CA TYR A 168 6.31 26.69 -9.42
C TYR A 168 5.31 26.31 -10.52
N ARG A 169 4.15 25.75 -10.15
CA ARG A 169 3.14 25.30 -11.11
C ARG A 169 2.49 26.41 -11.93
N GLU A 170 2.54 27.68 -11.46
CA GLU A 170 2.14 28.84 -12.26
C GLU A 170 3.01 29.05 -13.50
N LYS A 171 4.25 28.54 -13.50
CA LYS A 171 5.22 28.70 -14.59
C LYS A 171 5.32 27.46 -15.45
N LYS A 172 5.30 26.28 -14.84
CA LYS A 172 5.49 24.99 -15.47
C LYS A 172 4.79 23.91 -14.63
N GLU A 173 4.12 22.99 -15.30
CA GLU A 173 3.56 21.80 -14.64
C GLU A 173 4.65 20.97 -13.95
N ILE A 174 4.37 20.49 -12.76
CA ILE A 174 5.27 19.60 -11.99
C ILE A 174 5.02 18.18 -12.48
N GLU A 175 6.02 17.54 -13.09
CA GLU A 175 5.85 16.28 -13.79
C GLU A 175 6.54 15.10 -13.11
N THR A 176 7.68 15.37 -12.44
CA THR A 176 8.54 14.29 -11.94
C THR A 176 8.73 14.32 -10.42
N THR A 177 9.12 13.18 -9.88
CA THR A 177 9.42 12.98 -8.45
C THR A 177 10.57 13.89 -8.01
N ILE A 178 11.61 14.04 -8.83
CA ILE A 178 12.77 14.89 -8.53
C ILE A 178 12.35 16.37 -8.56
N GLU A 179 11.58 16.82 -9.55
CA GLU A 179 11.07 18.20 -9.59
C GLU A 179 10.33 18.55 -8.30
N LEU A 180 9.41 17.69 -7.86
CA LEU A 180 8.69 17.93 -6.61
C LEU A 180 9.61 17.93 -5.40
N ALA A 181 10.57 17.02 -5.31
CA ALA A 181 11.52 16.96 -4.22
C ALA A 181 12.38 18.23 -4.11
N GLU A 182 12.82 18.78 -5.24
CA GLU A 182 13.59 20.05 -5.27
C GLU A 182 12.72 21.26 -4.89
N ILE A 183 11.45 21.28 -5.29
CA ILE A 183 10.50 22.34 -4.90
C ILE A 183 10.26 22.30 -3.38
N ILE A 184 10.19 21.12 -2.78
CA ILE A 184 10.01 20.95 -1.33
C ILE A 184 11.23 21.43 -0.55
N LYS A 185 12.44 21.19 -1.07
CA LYS A 185 13.71 21.60 -0.43
C LYS A 185 14.02 23.08 -0.55
N SER A 186 13.42 23.80 -1.50
CA SER A 186 13.70 25.22 -1.77
C SER A 186 12.92 26.15 -0.82
#